data_03926f2633afa0b0cc1bcfb835b9d4a1
#
_entry.id   03926f2633afa0b0cc1bcfb835b9d4a1
#
_cell.length_a   1.000
_cell.length_b   1.000
_cell.length_c   1.000
_cell.angle_alpha   90.00
_cell.angle_beta   90.00
_cell.angle_gamma   90.00
#
_symmetry.space_group_name_H-M   'P 1'
#
loop_
_entity.id
_entity.type
_entity.pdbx_description
1 polymer ?
#
loop_
_entity_poly.entity_id
_entity_poly.type
_entity_poly.pdbx_seq_one_letter_code
_entity_poly.pdbx_strand_id
1 'polypeptide(L)' 'KKRLIITFETTTAPLKLDIKGKACGIPGRTIPLPSVISAGCGLAWRAELSDRECLIAFMKEHDIRWEAMYEIEMR' A
#
# COMPACT_ATOMS: atom_id res chain seq x y z
N LYS A 1 -9.54 -14.91 -1.47
CA LYS A 1 -9.32 -14.25 -0.18
C LYS A 1 -9.12 -12.76 -0.37
N LYS A 2 -9.75 -11.95 0.47
CA LYS A 2 -9.62 -10.50 0.36
C LYS A 2 -8.28 -10.02 0.88
N ARG A 3 -7.67 -9.08 0.16
CA ARG A 3 -6.41 -8.44 0.52
C ARG A 3 -6.62 -6.94 0.65
N LEU A 4 -5.77 -6.31 1.44
CA LEU A 4 -5.74 -4.86 1.55
C LEU A 4 -4.92 -4.31 0.39
N ILE A 5 -5.51 -3.36 -0.33
CA ILE A 5 -4.82 -2.66 -1.43
C ILE A 5 -4.81 -1.18 -1.09
N ILE A 6 -3.63 -0.60 -1.05
CA ILE A 6 -3.44 0.82 -0.77
C ILE A 6 -3.00 1.50 -2.06
N THR A 7 -3.70 2.55 -2.45
CA THR A 7 -3.36 3.31 -3.65
C THR A 7 -2.70 4.63 -3.28
N PHE A 8 -1.95 5.19 -4.21
CA PHE A 8 -1.18 6.41 -3.98
C PHE A 8 -1.35 7.37 -5.14
N GLU A 9 -1.22 8.67 -4.86
CA GLU A 9 -1.30 9.70 -5.89
C GLU A 9 0.01 9.85 -6.68
N THR A 10 1.14 9.49 -6.06
CA THR A 10 2.46 9.62 -6.67
C THR A 10 3.20 8.30 -6.63
N THR A 11 4.18 8.14 -7.51
CA THR A 11 5.03 6.94 -7.53
C THR A 11 6.06 6.98 -6.41
N THR A 12 6.36 8.15 -5.88
CA THR A 12 7.34 8.31 -4.78
C THR A 12 6.84 7.65 -3.49
N ALA A 13 5.56 7.77 -3.18
CA ALA A 13 5.00 7.24 -1.95
C ALA A 13 5.18 5.71 -1.82
N PRO A 14 4.78 4.88 -2.81
CA PRO A 14 4.98 3.44 -2.69
C PRO A 14 6.46 3.05 -2.68
N LEU A 15 7.32 3.79 -3.38
CA LEU A 15 8.76 3.52 -3.35
C LEU A 15 9.34 3.81 -1.97
N LYS A 16 8.93 4.90 -1.36
CA LYS A 16 9.35 5.25 0.01
C LYS A 16 8.88 4.20 1.00
N LEU A 17 7.63 3.74 0.86
CA LEU A 17 7.09 2.69 1.72
C LEU A 17 7.87 1.38 1.56
N ASP A 18 8.23 1.03 0.34
CA ASP A 18 9.00 -0.18 0.09
C ASP A 18 10.38 -0.13 0.75
N ILE A 19 11.11 0.95 0.53
CA ILE A 19 12.46 1.11 1.08
C ILE A 19 12.45 1.16 2.61
N LYS A 20 11.64 2.03 3.18
CA LYS A 20 11.57 2.18 4.63
C LYS A 20 10.89 0.99 5.29
N GLY A 21 9.91 0.41 4.64
CA GLY A 21 9.20 -0.75 5.14
C GLY A 21 10.08 -1.98 5.27
N LYS A 22 10.94 -2.22 4.29
CA LYS A 22 11.89 -3.33 4.35
C LYS A 22 12.83 -3.21 5.55
N ALA A 23 13.30 -2.00 5.81
CA ALA A 23 14.18 -1.75 6.95
C ALA A 23 13.48 -2.00 8.28
N CYS A 24 12.17 -1.79 8.35
CA CYS A 24 11.38 -1.93 9.58
C CYS A 24 10.58 -3.23 9.65
N GLY A 25 10.64 -4.06 8.62
CA GLY A 25 9.88 -5.31 8.57
C GLY A 25 8.38 -5.14 8.36
N ILE A 26 7.98 -4.10 7.65
CA ILE A 26 6.57 -3.84 7.36
C ILE A 26 6.04 -4.89 6.38
N PRO A 27 4.84 -5.45 6.63
CA PRO A 27 4.26 -6.47 5.76
C PRO A 27 3.77 -5.89 4.44
N GLY A 28 3.72 -6.75 3.42
CA GLY A 28 3.20 -6.39 2.12
C GLY A 28 4.27 -6.10 1.09
N ARG A 29 3.85 -5.67 -0.08
CA ARG A 29 4.76 -5.35 -1.18
C ARG A 29 4.09 -4.46 -2.22
N THR A 30 4.90 -3.77 -3.02
CA THR A 30 4.42 -2.98 -4.15
C THR A 30 3.97 -3.92 -5.27
N ILE A 31 2.82 -3.64 -5.85
CA ILE A 31 2.30 -4.37 -7.00
C ILE A 31 1.80 -3.38 -8.05
N PRO A 32 1.65 -3.82 -9.30
CA PRO A 32 0.94 -3.00 -10.29
C PRO A 32 -0.49 -2.77 -9.83
N LEU A 33 -1.04 -1.61 -10.13
CA LEU A 33 -2.42 -1.28 -9.76
C LEU A 33 -3.40 -2.27 -10.38
N PRO A 34 -4.26 -2.92 -9.57
CA PRO A 34 -5.28 -3.82 -10.14
C PRO A 34 -6.20 -3.09 -11.10
N SER A 35 -6.60 -3.79 -12.17
CA SER A 35 -7.43 -3.18 -13.22
C SER A 35 -8.80 -2.70 -12.74
N VAL A 36 -9.28 -3.24 -11.62
CA VAL A 36 -10.57 -2.83 -11.04
C VAL A 36 -10.48 -1.50 -10.30
N ILE A 37 -9.28 -0.96 -10.11
CA ILE A 37 -9.06 0.30 -9.44
C ILE A 37 -8.48 1.31 -10.42
N SER A 38 -9.00 2.52 -10.38
CA SER A 38 -8.45 3.64 -11.13
C SER A 38 -7.77 4.60 -10.15
N ALA A 39 -6.47 4.81 -10.32
CA ALA A 39 -5.71 5.71 -9.46
C ALA A 39 -4.56 6.33 -10.24
N GLY A 40 -3.97 7.39 -9.69
CA GLY A 40 -3.08 8.26 -10.43
C GLY A 40 -1.71 7.69 -10.80
N CYS A 41 -1.13 6.83 -9.96
CA CYS A 41 0.28 6.46 -10.17
C CYS A 41 0.51 5.08 -10.80
N GLY A 42 -0.50 4.25 -10.91
CA GLY A 42 -0.35 2.92 -11.48
C GLY A 42 0.31 1.89 -10.59
N LEU A 43 0.65 2.24 -9.37
CA LEU A 43 1.23 1.34 -8.38
C LEU A 43 0.35 1.27 -7.14
N ALA A 44 0.41 0.13 -6.45
CA ALA A 44 -0.34 -0.07 -5.23
C ALA A 44 0.48 -0.90 -4.24
N TRP A 45 0.04 -0.93 -3.00
CA TRP A 45 0.64 -1.76 -1.96
C TRP A 45 -0.34 -2.86 -1.60
N ARG A 46 0.13 -4.10 -1.60
CA ARG A 46 -0.69 -5.25 -1.25
C ARG A 46 -0.27 -5.79 0.10
N ALA A 47 -1.23 -5.99 0.99
CA ALA A 47 -0.98 -6.56 2.31
C ALA A 47 -2.20 -7.35 2.77
N GLU A 48 -2.13 -7.94 3.96
CA GLU A 48 -3.28 -8.61 4.57
C GLU A 48 -4.18 -7.58 5.23
N LEU A 49 -5.47 -7.90 5.36
CA LEU A 49 -6.41 -6.99 6.00
C LEU A 49 -6.01 -6.68 7.44
N SER A 50 -5.45 -7.66 8.13
CA SER A 50 -4.98 -7.49 9.52
C SER A 50 -3.80 -6.53 9.66
N ASP A 51 -3.13 -6.21 8.56
CA ASP A 51 -1.96 -5.32 8.58
C ASP A 51 -2.33 -3.84 8.46
N ARG A 52 -3.61 -3.55 8.28
CA ARG A 52 -4.09 -2.20 7.98
C ARG A 52 -3.64 -1.16 9.01
N GLU A 53 -3.88 -1.42 10.28
CA GLU A 53 -3.53 -0.45 11.32
C GLU A 53 -2.04 -0.24 11.43
N CYS A 54 -1.26 -1.31 11.31
CA CYS A 54 0.19 -1.24 11.32
C CYS A 54 0.70 -0.36 10.18
N LEU A 55 0.15 -0.57 8.97
CA LEU A 55 0.54 0.21 7.80
C LEU A 55 0.13 1.68 7.92
N ILE A 56 -1.07 1.95 8.42
CA ILE A 56 -1.53 3.32 8.63
C ILE A 56 -0.60 4.05 9.60
N ALA A 57 -0.29 3.43 10.73
CA ALA A 57 0.60 4.02 11.73
C ALA A 57 1.98 4.29 11.14
N PHE A 58 2.53 3.33 10.41
CA PHE A 58 3.85 3.47 9.78
C PHE A 58 3.87 4.61 8.75
N MET A 59 2.85 4.66 7.89
CA MET A 59 2.78 5.70 6.87
C MET A 59 2.64 7.09 7.49
N LYS A 60 1.87 7.22 8.55
CA LYS A 60 1.73 8.50 9.25
C LYS A 60 3.04 8.92 9.89
N GLU A 61 3.75 7.98 10.52
CA GLU A 61 5.02 8.26 11.20
C GLU A 61 6.09 8.73 10.21
N HIS A 62 6.10 8.15 9.01
CA HIS A 62 7.10 8.47 7.99
C HIS A 62 6.63 9.47 6.94
N ASP A 63 5.48 10.10 7.18
CA ASP A 63 4.91 11.09 6.27
C ASP A 63 4.73 10.54 4.85
N ILE A 64 4.26 9.30 4.76
CA ILE A 64 3.94 8.67 3.49
C ILE A 64 2.43 8.83 3.27
N ARG A 65 2.05 9.53 2.21
CA ARG A 65 0.64 9.79 1.92
C ARG A 65 0.09 8.74 0.97
N TRP A 66 -1.11 8.26 1.28
CA TRP A 66 -1.83 7.33 0.40
C TRP A 66 -3.12 7.99 -0.08
N GLU A 67 -3.64 7.50 -1.22
CA GLU A 67 -4.88 8.02 -1.79
C GLU A 67 -6.11 7.35 -1.18
N ALA A 68 -6.14 6.02 -1.20
CA ALA A 68 -7.28 5.25 -0.72
C ALA A 68 -6.85 3.85 -0.34
N MET A 69 -7.73 3.17 0.40
CA MET A 69 -7.53 1.76 0.76
C MET A 69 -8.75 0.97 0.31
N TYR A 70 -8.51 -0.22 -0.22
CA TYR A 70 -9.55 -1.11 -0.74
C TYR A 70 -9.36 -2.52 -0.19
N GLU A 71 -10.47 -3.25 -0.12
CA GLU A 71 -10.44 -4.68 0.17
C GLU A 71 -10.83 -5.39 -1.12
N ILE A 72 -9.87 -6.08 -1.72
CA ILE A 72 -10.06 -6.69 -3.03
C ILE A 72 -9.79 -8.18 -2.96
N GLU A 73 -10.66 -8.98 -3.60
CA GLU A 73 -10.48 -10.42 -3.69
C GLU A 73 -9.27 -10.72 -4.55
N MET A 74 -8.26 -11.37 -3.96
CA MET A 74 -7.02 -11.73 -4.63
C MET A 74 -6.53 -13.07 -4.12
N ARG A 75 -5.70 -13.74 -4.90
CA ARG A 75 -5.08 -14.99 -4.48
C ARG A 75 -4.01 -14.78 -3.43
#